data_7e79d7ff645e7b67cd8318f16372c0c2
#
_entry.id   7e79d7ff645e7b67cd8318f16372c0c2
#
_cell.length_a   1.000
_cell.length_b   1.000
_cell.length_c   1.000
_cell.angle_alpha   90.00
_cell.angle_beta   90.00
_cell.angle_gamma   90.00
#
_symmetry.space_group_name_H-M   'P 1'
#
loop_
_entity.id
_entity.type
_entity.pdbx_description
1 polymer ?
#
loop_
_entity_poly.entity_id
_entity_poly.type
_entity_poly.pdbx_seq_one_letter_code
_entity_poly.pdbx_strand_id
1 'polypeptide(L)'
;MRAPALAVFLVVALSVSARAQAPYPTLDQEPACQTLTPAAAGGPLPKNPDVLVVRFLGVSNYELTYRNTVVLLDAAIDKLSWWAPNHLTPDEMTRHVDAIFIGHAHGEHLWDAPLIGEKTGARVVGDPIAMGWVRSTGRIADAKISVVKGLGGETFAFNGFSVEAVQGHHNVVPNDYMAKDRAAAQAITLGGPLTPDEQDHDKRLNSMVPLTTDERERLITDGTIAYYLAFDNGFKAFYTDSAGPTTAAEKALMQKAGRVDLGFIPYYGGEMAIPITMEYVRLFKPSVVLPTHHDGHRSRMLDMPTGPLNLAIRAELPAAKAIAPLLRTPVCINTVTKELYVGN
;
A
#
# COMPACT_ATOMS: atom_id res chain seq x y z
N MET A 1 80.54 34.00 -6.85
CA MET A 1 79.15 34.54 -6.85
C MET A 1 78.31 33.52 -7.59
N ARG A 2 77.40 32.83 -6.91
CA ARG A 2 76.47 31.85 -7.51
C ARG A 2 75.07 32.51 -7.51
N ALA A 3 74.45 32.60 -8.67
CA ALA A 3 73.10 33.11 -8.83
C ALA A 3 72.06 32.05 -8.42
N PRO A 4 70.95 32.43 -7.80
CA PRO A 4 69.88 31.47 -7.47
C PRO A 4 69.00 31.23 -8.66
N ALA A 5 68.69 29.95 -8.91
CA ALA A 5 67.71 29.54 -9.93
C ALA A 5 66.31 29.75 -9.39
N LEU A 6 65.49 30.51 -10.12
CA LEU A 6 64.09 30.76 -9.83
C LEU A 6 63.22 29.61 -10.42
N ALA A 7 62.65 28.78 -9.58
CA ALA A 7 61.70 27.75 -9.99
C ALA A 7 60.30 28.37 -10.12
N VAL A 8 59.76 28.43 -11.34
CA VAL A 8 58.39 28.85 -11.63
C VAL A 8 57.49 27.63 -11.50
N PHE A 9 56.65 27.61 -10.49
CA PHE A 9 55.57 26.60 -10.37
C PHE A 9 54.36 27.01 -11.20
N LEU A 10 54.09 26.27 -12.26
CA LEU A 10 52.89 26.41 -13.07
C LEU A 10 51.73 25.70 -12.36
N VAL A 11 50.81 26.43 -11.73
CA VAL A 11 49.58 25.87 -11.16
C VAL A 11 48.56 25.77 -12.28
N VAL A 12 48.33 24.54 -12.77
CA VAL A 12 47.25 24.25 -13.71
C VAL A 12 45.96 24.11 -12.91
N ALA A 13 45.12 25.12 -12.90
CA ALA A 13 43.79 25.07 -12.37
C ALA A 13 42.87 24.19 -13.30
N LEU A 14 42.63 22.96 -12.93
CA LEU A 14 41.61 22.13 -13.55
C LEU A 14 40.23 22.66 -13.15
N SER A 15 39.60 23.44 -14.03
CA SER A 15 38.19 23.80 -13.90
C SER A 15 37.34 22.54 -14.19
N VAL A 16 36.89 21.85 -13.15
CA VAL A 16 35.84 20.86 -13.26
C VAL A 16 34.54 21.61 -13.52
N SER A 17 34.12 21.69 -14.79
CA SER A 17 32.80 22.18 -15.14
C SER A 17 31.77 21.19 -14.57
N ALA A 18 31.16 21.54 -13.44
CA ALA A 18 29.97 20.87 -12.98
C ALA A 18 28.91 20.99 -14.09
N ARG A 19 28.68 19.94 -14.84
CA ARG A 19 27.52 19.87 -15.74
C ARG A 19 26.28 19.99 -14.82
N ALA A 20 25.55 21.10 -14.97
CA ALA A 20 24.25 21.25 -14.35
C ALA A 20 23.41 20.06 -14.82
N GLN A 21 23.03 19.20 -13.88
CA GLN A 21 22.14 18.08 -14.15
C GLN A 21 20.82 18.68 -14.64
N ALA A 22 20.29 18.19 -15.76
CA ALA A 22 19.00 18.64 -16.25
C ALA A 22 17.97 18.53 -15.12
N PRO A 23 17.12 19.54 -14.91
CA PRO A 23 16.12 19.47 -13.85
C PRO A 23 15.22 18.27 -14.07
N TYR A 24 14.88 17.56 -12.98
CA TYR A 24 13.93 16.47 -13.04
C TYR A 24 12.56 16.96 -13.53
N PRO A 25 11.74 16.10 -14.17
CA PRO A 25 10.40 16.47 -14.57
C PRO A 25 9.54 16.87 -13.36
N THR A 26 8.63 17.81 -13.56
CA THR A 26 7.56 18.10 -12.60
C THR A 26 6.59 16.92 -12.51
N LEU A 27 5.74 16.84 -11.47
CA LEU A 27 4.84 15.70 -11.29
C LEU A 27 3.88 15.49 -12.47
N ASP A 28 3.40 16.58 -13.07
CA ASP A 28 2.55 16.56 -14.25
C ASP A 28 3.28 16.21 -15.55
N GLN A 29 4.61 16.14 -15.54
CA GLN A 29 5.47 15.73 -16.67
C GLN A 29 6.18 14.40 -16.41
N GLU A 30 6.06 13.85 -15.19
CA GLU A 30 6.68 12.59 -14.82
C GLU A 30 5.96 11.41 -15.53
N PRO A 31 6.64 10.64 -16.41
CA PRO A 31 5.99 9.59 -17.19
C PRO A 31 5.26 8.57 -16.32
N ALA A 32 5.80 8.26 -15.14
CA ALA A 32 5.17 7.36 -14.19
C ALA A 32 3.85 7.90 -13.63
N CYS A 33 3.65 9.21 -13.66
CA CYS A 33 2.42 9.88 -13.21
C CYS A 33 1.38 10.06 -14.32
N GLN A 34 1.71 9.72 -15.57
CA GLN A 34 0.86 9.91 -16.76
C GLN A 34 0.30 8.61 -17.32
N THR A 35 0.53 7.48 -16.68
CA THR A 35 0.08 6.17 -17.17
C THR A 35 -0.70 5.41 -16.12
N LEU A 36 -1.71 4.67 -16.57
CA LEU A 36 -2.43 3.70 -15.75
C LEU A 36 -1.68 2.36 -15.62
N THR A 37 -0.56 2.17 -16.33
CA THR A 37 0.21 0.92 -16.26
C THR A 37 1.11 0.92 -15.02
N PRO A 38 0.88 0.01 -14.06
CA PRO A 38 1.75 -0.14 -12.89
C PRO A 38 3.18 -0.53 -13.27
N ALA A 39 4.15 -0.18 -12.44
CA ALA A 39 5.55 -0.60 -12.65
C ALA A 39 5.67 -2.12 -12.57
N ALA A 40 4.93 -2.77 -11.69
CA ALA A 40 4.84 -4.23 -11.62
C ALA A 40 4.31 -4.87 -12.91
N ALA A 41 3.55 -4.14 -13.72
CA ALA A 41 3.07 -4.57 -15.05
C ALA A 41 3.92 -4.03 -16.22
N GLY A 42 5.10 -3.46 -15.94
CA GLY A 42 6.02 -2.94 -16.95
C GLY A 42 5.82 -1.45 -17.27
N GLY A 43 5.06 -0.73 -16.47
CA GLY A 43 4.98 0.73 -16.54
C GLY A 43 6.31 1.41 -16.18
N PRO A 44 6.46 2.70 -16.51
CA PRO A 44 7.70 3.42 -16.25
C PRO A 44 7.92 3.63 -14.75
N LEU A 45 9.18 3.55 -14.34
CA LEU A 45 9.64 3.98 -13.03
C LEU A 45 9.78 5.51 -13.00
N PRO A 46 9.61 6.18 -11.84
CA PRO A 46 9.78 7.61 -11.74
C PRO A 46 11.23 8.02 -12.05
N LYS A 47 11.40 9.04 -12.90
CA LYS A 47 12.71 9.61 -13.25
C LYS A 47 13.24 10.52 -12.13
N ASN A 48 12.34 11.21 -11.45
CA ASN A 48 12.70 12.02 -10.30
C ASN A 48 12.82 11.12 -9.06
N PRO A 49 14.01 11.02 -8.42
CA PRO A 49 14.26 10.13 -7.29
C PRO A 49 13.48 10.51 -6.02
N ASP A 50 12.90 11.70 -5.98
CA ASP A 50 12.10 12.17 -4.85
C ASP A 50 10.59 11.93 -5.06
N VAL A 51 10.19 11.36 -6.20
CA VAL A 51 8.78 11.06 -6.50
C VAL A 51 8.42 9.65 -6.04
N LEU A 52 7.44 9.59 -5.16
CA LEU A 52 6.70 8.38 -4.81
C LEU A 52 5.46 8.31 -5.70
N VAL A 53 5.33 7.21 -6.43
CA VAL A 53 4.11 6.89 -7.20
C VAL A 53 3.33 5.81 -6.47
N VAL A 54 2.06 6.08 -6.23
CA VAL A 54 1.13 5.17 -5.56
C VAL A 54 0.00 4.86 -6.52
N ARG A 55 -0.37 3.58 -6.66
CA ARG A 55 -1.52 3.14 -7.45
C ARG A 55 -2.43 2.23 -6.64
N PHE A 56 -3.70 2.54 -6.65
CA PHE A 56 -4.73 1.68 -6.09
C PHE A 56 -5.02 0.53 -7.04
N LEU A 57 -5.01 -0.70 -6.53
CA LEU A 57 -5.20 -1.93 -7.29
C LEU A 57 -6.46 -2.71 -6.88
N GLY A 58 -7.27 -2.13 -5.99
CA GLY A 58 -8.49 -2.72 -5.46
C GLY A 58 -8.38 -3.12 -3.99
N VAL A 59 -9.46 -2.99 -3.26
CA VAL A 59 -9.60 -3.24 -1.79
C VAL A 59 -8.57 -2.47 -0.97
N SER A 60 -7.52 -3.10 -0.56
CA SER A 60 -6.37 -2.49 0.14
C SER A 60 -5.07 -2.64 -0.65
N ASN A 61 -5.16 -3.25 -1.85
CA ASN A 61 -3.99 -3.49 -2.66
C ASN A 61 -3.48 -2.18 -3.27
N TYR A 62 -2.23 -1.85 -2.98
CA TYR A 62 -1.54 -0.68 -3.52
C TYR A 62 -0.17 -1.05 -4.08
N GLU A 63 0.19 -0.49 -5.24
CA GLU A 63 1.57 -0.45 -5.70
C GLU A 63 2.22 0.85 -5.26
N LEU A 64 3.41 0.76 -4.69
CA LEU A 64 4.29 1.88 -4.39
C LEU A 64 5.56 1.76 -5.22
N THR A 65 5.92 2.83 -5.93
CA THR A 65 7.16 2.89 -6.71
C THR A 65 8.00 4.10 -6.29
N TYR A 66 9.21 3.84 -5.81
CA TYR A 66 10.14 4.88 -5.36
C TYR A 66 11.59 4.47 -5.63
N ARG A 67 12.39 5.34 -6.26
CA ARG A 67 13.83 5.12 -6.56
C ARG A 67 14.13 3.74 -7.14
N ASN A 68 13.41 3.32 -8.16
CA ASN A 68 13.52 2.01 -8.80
C ASN A 68 13.11 0.81 -7.93
N THR A 69 12.50 1.02 -6.79
CA THR A 69 11.94 -0.03 -5.94
C THR A 69 10.43 -0.08 -6.13
N VAL A 70 9.90 -1.27 -6.34
CA VAL A 70 8.47 -1.54 -6.50
C VAL A 70 8.03 -2.46 -5.35
N VAL A 71 7.13 -1.98 -4.51
CA VAL A 71 6.53 -2.79 -3.46
C VAL A 71 5.02 -2.86 -3.63
N LEU A 72 4.46 -4.01 -3.30
CA LEU A 72 3.02 -4.18 -3.17
C LEU A 72 2.63 -4.19 -1.70
N LEU A 73 1.60 -3.43 -1.36
CA LEU A 73 0.88 -3.52 -0.10
C LEU A 73 -0.37 -4.33 -0.40
N ASP A 74 -0.44 -5.53 0.09
CA ASP A 74 -1.31 -6.63 -0.32
C ASP A 74 -1.14 -7.08 -1.78
N ALA A 75 -1.63 -8.26 -2.10
CA ALA A 75 -1.55 -8.83 -3.45
C ALA A 75 -2.69 -9.82 -3.72
N ALA A 76 -3.85 -9.29 -4.08
CA ALA A 76 -5.01 -10.07 -4.54
C ALA A 76 -5.64 -9.38 -5.75
N ILE A 77 -4.92 -9.34 -6.85
CA ILE A 77 -5.19 -8.49 -8.01
C ILE A 77 -6.37 -9.01 -8.83
N ASP A 78 -6.35 -10.29 -9.20
CA ASP A 78 -7.35 -10.90 -10.08
C ASP A 78 -8.75 -10.94 -9.43
N LYS A 79 -8.77 -11.15 -8.13
CA LYS A 79 -10.03 -11.40 -7.42
C LYS A 79 -10.92 -10.18 -7.26
N LEU A 80 -10.34 -8.99 -7.35
CA LEU A 80 -11.02 -7.79 -6.87
C LEU A 80 -11.57 -6.92 -7.97
N SER A 81 -10.95 -6.98 -9.12
CA SER A 81 -11.26 -6.06 -10.21
C SER A 81 -11.45 -6.74 -11.56
N TRP A 82 -11.61 -8.08 -11.59
CA TRP A 82 -11.78 -8.81 -12.85
C TRP A 82 -12.94 -8.31 -13.73
N TRP A 83 -13.96 -7.75 -13.12
CA TRP A 83 -15.11 -7.15 -13.80
C TRP A 83 -14.94 -5.66 -14.09
N ALA A 84 -13.91 -5.00 -13.54
CA ALA A 84 -13.65 -3.59 -13.78
C ALA A 84 -13.01 -3.38 -15.16
N PRO A 85 -13.34 -2.30 -15.89
CA PRO A 85 -12.82 -2.07 -17.24
C PRO A 85 -11.29 -2.03 -17.35
N ASN A 86 -10.62 -1.69 -16.26
CA ASN A 86 -9.16 -1.53 -16.18
C ASN A 86 -8.50 -2.57 -15.24
N HIS A 87 -9.13 -3.71 -14.99
CA HIS A 87 -8.54 -4.73 -14.15
C HIS A 87 -7.22 -5.26 -14.75
N LEU A 88 -6.35 -5.75 -13.87
CA LEU A 88 -5.13 -6.44 -14.23
C LEU A 88 -5.23 -7.88 -13.79
N THR A 89 -4.53 -8.76 -14.48
CA THR A 89 -4.34 -10.13 -14.03
C THR A 89 -3.06 -10.24 -13.19
N PRO A 90 -2.95 -11.24 -12.30
CA PRO A 90 -1.71 -11.47 -11.54
C PRO A 90 -0.51 -11.70 -12.46
N ASP A 91 -0.69 -12.35 -13.61
CA ASP A 91 0.38 -12.60 -14.60
C ASP A 91 0.92 -11.30 -15.22
N GLU A 92 0.10 -10.27 -15.37
CA GLU A 92 0.56 -8.96 -15.83
C GLU A 92 1.43 -8.26 -14.78
N MET A 93 1.19 -8.50 -13.48
CA MET A 93 1.91 -7.89 -12.36
C MET A 93 3.24 -8.58 -12.01
N THR A 94 3.91 -9.16 -13.00
CA THR A 94 5.11 -10.00 -12.80
C THR A 94 6.37 -9.44 -13.45
N ARG A 95 6.39 -8.16 -13.82
CA ARG A 95 7.56 -7.55 -14.49
C ARG A 95 8.61 -7.07 -13.49
N HIS A 96 8.19 -6.41 -12.42
CA HIS A 96 9.09 -5.90 -11.40
C HIS A 96 8.36 -5.74 -10.08
N VAL A 97 8.68 -6.57 -9.09
CA VAL A 97 8.25 -6.42 -7.69
C VAL A 97 9.42 -6.85 -6.80
N ASP A 98 9.84 -5.99 -5.88
CA ASP A 98 10.94 -6.25 -4.94
C ASP A 98 10.43 -6.89 -3.64
N ALA A 99 9.26 -6.45 -3.17
CA ALA A 99 8.63 -7.00 -1.98
C ALA A 99 7.09 -6.90 -2.02
N ILE A 100 6.45 -7.80 -1.31
CA ILE A 100 5.00 -7.85 -1.08
C ILE A 100 4.78 -7.87 0.43
N PHE A 101 4.05 -6.90 0.95
CA PHE A 101 3.71 -6.76 2.36
C PHE A 101 2.23 -7.09 2.55
N ILE A 102 1.93 -8.17 3.26
CA ILE A 102 0.58 -8.68 3.49
C ILE A 102 0.10 -8.23 4.86
N GLY A 103 -1.06 -7.57 4.91
CA GLY A 103 -1.65 -7.12 6.16
C GLY A 103 -2.23 -8.26 6.98
N HIS A 104 -3.00 -9.17 6.35
CA HIS A 104 -3.52 -10.37 7.04
C HIS A 104 -3.93 -11.49 6.08
N ALA A 105 -4.30 -12.65 6.64
CA ALA A 105 -4.50 -13.89 5.89
C ALA A 105 -5.90 -14.05 5.25
N HIS A 106 -6.56 -12.96 4.83
CA HIS A 106 -7.76 -13.07 4.00
C HIS A 106 -7.42 -13.12 2.51
N GLY A 107 -8.27 -13.79 1.73
CA GLY A 107 -8.01 -14.03 0.30
C GLY A 107 -7.85 -12.75 -0.51
N GLU A 108 -8.64 -11.72 -0.19
CA GLU A 108 -8.61 -10.39 -0.82
C GLU A 108 -7.32 -9.58 -0.56
N HIS A 109 -6.44 -10.08 0.30
CA HIS A 109 -5.17 -9.42 0.63
C HIS A 109 -3.95 -10.17 0.09
N LEU A 110 -4.00 -11.51 -0.02
CA LEU A 110 -2.78 -12.29 -0.25
C LEU A 110 -2.84 -13.32 -1.39
N TRP A 111 -3.99 -13.52 -2.03
CA TRP A 111 -4.21 -14.66 -2.92
C TRP A 111 -3.21 -14.79 -4.06
N ASP A 112 -2.78 -13.67 -4.65
CA ASP A 112 -1.87 -13.67 -5.79
C ASP A 112 -0.40 -13.48 -5.40
N ALA A 113 -0.12 -13.21 -4.11
CA ALA A 113 1.24 -13.05 -3.61
C ALA A 113 2.17 -14.23 -3.96
N PRO A 114 1.75 -15.51 -3.88
CA PRO A 114 2.61 -16.62 -4.26
C PRO A 114 2.98 -16.62 -5.75
N LEU A 115 2.05 -16.30 -6.64
CA LEU A 115 2.32 -16.25 -8.09
C LEU A 115 3.24 -15.09 -8.45
N ILE A 116 2.93 -13.90 -7.95
CA ILE A 116 3.74 -12.70 -8.20
C ILE A 116 5.14 -12.88 -7.62
N GLY A 117 5.26 -13.37 -6.38
CA GLY A 117 6.54 -13.62 -5.74
C GLY A 117 7.38 -14.69 -6.44
N GLU A 118 6.77 -15.77 -6.94
CA GLU A 118 7.45 -16.79 -7.75
C GLU A 118 8.05 -16.18 -9.01
N LYS A 119 7.28 -15.38 -9.74
CA LYS A 119 7.67 -14.83 -11.04
C LYS A 119 8.69 -13.69 -10.93
N THR A 120 8.60 -12.88 -9.90
CA THR A 120 9.49 -11.71 -9.73
C THR A 120 10.67 -11.96 -8.82
N GLY A 121 10.63 -13.00 -8.00
CA GLY A 121 11.59 -13.22 -6.93
C GLY A 121 11.41 -12.26 -5.76
N ALA A 122 10.26 -11.59 -5.66
CA ALA A 122 9.93 -10.68 -4.57
C ALA A 122 10.01 -11.38 -3.19
N ARG A 123 10.40 -10.62 -2.18
CA ARG A 123 10.23 -11.03 -0.78
C ARG A 123 8.76 -10.90 -0.40
N VAL A 124 8.19 -11.91 0.27
CA VAL A 124 6.84 -11.83 0.82
C VAL A 124 6.91 -11.75 2.33
N VAL A 125 6.22 -10.78 2.92
CA VAL A 125 6.25 -10.44 4.34
C VAL A 125 4.83 -10.45 4.88
N GLY A 126 4.62 -11.01 6.06
CA GLY A 126 3.32 -11.01 6.73
C GLY A 126 3.34 -11.77 8.05
N ASP A 127 2.18 -11.91 8.66
CA ASP A 127 1.97 -12.65 9.88
C ASP A 127 2.22 -14.18 9.72
N PRO A 128 2.33 -14.95 10.81
CA PRO A 128 2.57 -16.40 10.73
C PRO A 128 1.52 -17.17 9.96
N ILE A 129 0.24 -16.75 9.99
CA ILE A 129 -0.87 -17.45 9.33
C ILE A 129 -0.76 -17.24 7.82
N ALA A 130 -0.64 -15.97 7.38
CA ALA A 130 -0.48 -15.63 5.99
C ALA A 130 0.77 -16.29 5.39
N MET A 131 1.90 -16.20 6.07
CA MET A 131 3.16 -16.79 5.60
C MET A 131 3.16 -18.33 5.67
N GLY A 132 2.40 -18.93 6.57
CA GLY A 132 2.16 -20.37 6.59
C GLY A 132 1.44 -20.83 5.31
N TRP A 133 0.42 -20.09 4.89
CA TRP A 133 -0.28 -20.38 3.64
C TRP A 133 0.60 -20.15 2.41
N VAL A 134 1.30 -19.00 2.32
CA VAL A 134 2.24 -18.72 1.22
C VAL A 134 3.23 -19.87 1.08
N ARG A 135 3.80 -20.35 2.19
CA ARG A 135 4.73 -21.48 2.21
C ARG A 135 4.08 -22.77 1.72
N SER A 136 2.83 -23.03 2.09
CA SER A 136 2.10 -24.24 1.70
C SER A 136 1.84 -24.36 0.20
N THR A 137 1.88 -23.25 -0.54
CA THR A 137 1.75 -23.24 -2.01
C THR A 137 2.97 -23.83 -2.71
N GLY A 138 4.13 -23.91 -2.04
CA GLY A 138 5.38 -24.40 -2.61
C GLY A 138 5.97 -23.52 -3.71
N ARG A 139 5.40 -22.34 -3.99
CA ARG A 139 5.83 -21.45 -5.08
C ARG A 139 7.03 -20.59 -4.74
N ILE A 140 7.20 -20.22 -3.48
CA ILE A 140 8.22 -19.27 -3.02
C ILE A 140 9.23 -19.99 -2.14
N ALA A 141 10.52 -19.79 -2.42
CA ALA A 141 11.59 -20.31 -1.59
C ALA A 141 11.53 -19.71 -0.17
N ASP A 142 11.75 -20.52 0.87
CA ASP A 142 11.70 -20.08 2.26
C ASP A 142 12.57 -18.84 2.58
N ALA A 143 13.71 -18.70 1.92
CA ALA A 143 14.59 -17.53 2.05
C ALA A 143 13.95 -16.20 1.59
N LYS A 144 12.84 -16.27 0.83
CA LYS A 144 12.07 -15.12 0.36
C LYS A 144 10.82 -14.86 1.20
N ILE A 145 10.50 -15.71 2.16
CA ILE A 145 9.37 -15.55 3.07
C ILE A 145 9.87 -14.97 4.39
N SER A 146 9.29 -13.86 4.81
CA SER A 146 9.61 -13.21 6.08
C SER A 146 8.37 -13.18 6.97
N VAL A 147 8.48 -13.81 8.14
CA VAL A 147 7.40 -13.89 9.12
C VAL A 147 7.58 -12.79 10.16
N VAL A 148 6.60 -11.90 10.27
CA VAL A 148 6.52 -10.91 11.35
C VAL A 148 6.04 -11.60 12.62
N LYS A 149 6.65 -11.29 13.78
CA LYS A 149 6.39 -11.97 15.04
C LYS A 149 5.91 -11.00 16.12
N GLY A 150 4.96 -11.46 16.91
CA GLY A 150 4.48 -10.74 18.09
C GLY A 150 3.97 -9.34 17.74
N LEU A 151 4.52 -8.32 18.39
CA LEU A 151 4.12 -6.92 18.21
C LEU A 151 4.69 -6.27 16.94
N GLY A 152 5.45 -7.00 16.12
CA GLY A 152 6.20 -6.45 15.00
C GLY A 152 7.57 -5.89 15.44
N GLY A 153 8.07 -4.93 14.68
CA GLY A 153 9.38 -4.31 14.87
C GLY A 153 10.41 -4.77 13.85
N GLU A 154 10.10 -5.78 13.04
CA GLU A 154 10.95 -6.17 11.93
C GLU A 154 11.01 -5.04 10.90
N THR A 155 12.22 -4.72 10.45
CA THR A 155 12.47 -3.64 9.50
C THR A 155 13.09 -4.18 8.22
N PHE A 156 12.57 -3.74 7.08
CA PHE A 156 13.01 -4.09 5.74
C PHE A 156 13.54 -2.85 5.04
N ALA A 157 14.84 -2.83 4.74
CA ALA A 157 15.50 -1.69 4.10
C ALA A 157 15.45 -1.79 2.57
N PHE A 158 15.18 -0.65 1.92
CA PHE A 158 15.17 -0.45 0.48
C PHE A 158 16.01 0.77 0.10
N ASN A 159 16.12 1.05 -1.20
CA ASN A 159 16.81 2.23 -1.67
C ASN A 159 16.03 3.53 -1.34
N GLY A 160 16.45 4.20 -0.28
CA GLY A 160 15.90 5.49 0.13
C GLY A 160 14.71 5.43 1.09
N PHE A 161 14.31 4.24 1.55
CA PHE A 161 13.30 4.08 2.58
C PHE A 161 13.41 2.73 3.31
N SER A 162 12.73 2.61 4.42
CA SER A 162 12.54 1.33 5.13
C SER A 162 11.06 1.12 5.45
N VAL A 163 10.69 -0.15 5.62
CA VAL A 163 9.37 -0.57 6.07
C VAL A 163 9.50 -1.29 7.41
N GLU A 164 8.84 -0.78 8.43
CA GLU A 164 8.73 -1.39 9.76
C GLU A 164 7.36 -2.06 9.88
N ALA A 165 7.34 -3.33 10.24
CA ALA A 165 6.11 -4.07 10.54
C ALA A 165 5.63 -3.71 11.94
N VAL A 166 4.34 -3.49 12.10
CA VAL A 166 3.69 -3.09 13.35
C VAL A 166 2.45 -3.93 13.56
N GLN A 167 2.23 -4.46 14.76
CA GLN A 167 0.99 -5.18 15.05
C GLN A 167 -0.22 -4.27 14.83
N GLY A 168 -1.08 -4.65 13.90
CA GLY A 168 -2.40 -4.08 13.69
C GLY A 168 -3.49 -4.88 14.42
N HIS A 169 -4.74 -4.59 14.09
CA HIS A 169 -5.89 -5.32 14.61
C HIS A 169 -6.94 -5.51 13.51
N HIS A 170 -7.47 -6.72 13.41
CA HIS A 170 -8.52 -7.00 12.43
C HIS A 170 -9.83 -6.30 12.81
N ASN A 171 -10.67 -6.09 11.81
CA ASN A 171 -12.01 -5.53 12.00
C ASN A 171 -12.80 -6.35 13.03
N VAL A 172 -13.31 -5.66 14.04
CA VAL A 172 -14.13 -6.23 15.13
C VAL A 172 -15.60 -5.78 15.03
N VAL A 173 -16.04 -5.34 13.85
CA VAL A 173 -17.44 -4.95 13.66
C VAL A 173 -18.35 -6.13 14.03
N PRO A 174 -19.30 -5.94 14.96
CA PRO A 174 -20.18 -7.01 15.40
C PRO A 174 -20.92 -7.70 14.25
N ASN A 175 -21.13 -9.00 14.34
CA ASN A 175 -21.74 -9.81 13.29
C ASN A 175 -23.13 -9.33 12.85
N ASP A 176 -23.92 -8.76 13.76
CA ASP A 176 -25.24 -8.17 13.48
C ASP A 176 -25.15 -6.89 12.61
N TYR A 177 -24.12 -6.07 12.80
CA TYR A 177 -23.81 -4.95 11.89
C TYR A 177 -23.38 -5.46 10.53
N MET A 178 -22.48 -6.45 10.47
CA MET A 178 -22.06 -7.07 9.21
C MET A 178 -23.24 -7.72 8.47
N ALA A 179 -24.18 -8.32 9.18
CA ALA A 179 -25.39 -8.89 8.57
C ALA A 179 -26.31 -7.81 7.97
N LYS A 180 -26.49 -6.68 8.66
CA LYS A 180 -27.25 -5.52 8.16
C LYS A 180 -26.59 -4.90 6.95
N ASP A 181 -25.27 -4.69 6.99
CA ASP A 181 -24.50 -4.17 5.86
C ASP A 181 -24.55 -5.09 4.65
N ARG A 182 -24.45 -6.42 4.86
CA ARG A 182 -24.61 -7.41 3.78
C ARG A 182 -26.00 -7.36 3.18
N ALA A 183 -27.05 -7.25 3.99
CA ALA A 183 -28.41 -7.11 3.50
C ALA A 183 -28.63 -5.82 2.74
N ALA A 184 -28.07 -4.70 3.22
CA ALA A 184 -28.10 -3.42 2.53
C ALA A 184 -27.31 -3.47 1.22
N ALA A 185 -26.10 -4.04 1.22
CA ALA A 185 -25.28 -4.23 0.04
C ALA A 185 -25.96 -5.14 -0.99
N GLN A 186 -26.62 -6.22 -0.55
CA GLN A 186 -27.40 -7.08 -1.43
C GLN A 186 -28.61 -6.36 -2.03
N ALA A 187 -29.28 -5.48 -1.27
CA ALA A 187 -30.39 -4.66 -1.76
C ALA A 187 -29.93 -3.63 -2.80
N ILE A 188 -28.67 -3.21 -2.75
CA ILE A 188 -28.06 -2.23 -3.68
C ILE A 188 -27.33 -2.94 -4.84
N THR A 189 -27.25 -4.28 -4.86
CA THR A 189 -26.58 -5.02 -5.91
C THR A 189 -27.23 -4.72 -7.27
N LEU A 190 -26.45 -4.13 -8.17
CA LEU A 190 -26.92 -3.75 -9.49
C LEU A 190 -27.18 -4.99 -10.38
N GLY A 191 -28.36 -5.10 -10.96
CA GLY A 191 -28.60 -5.98 -12.10
C GLY A 191 -29.07 -7.41 -11.83
N GLY A 192 -29.66 -7.71 -10.65
CA GLY A 192 -30.28 -9.01 -10.38
C GLY A 192 -29.32 -10.10 -9.90
N PRO A 193 -29.67 -11.41 -9.98
CA PRO A 193 -28.83 -12.47 -9.45
C PRO A 193 -27.47 -12.56 -10.14
N LEU A 194 -26.45 -12.93 -9.36
CA LEU A 194 -25.10 -13.11 -9.89
C LEU A 194 -25.05 -14.25 -10.91
N THR A 195 -24.25 -14.06 -11.96
CA THR A 195 -23.93 -15.14 -12.90
C THR A 195 -23.13 -16.25 -12.21
N PRO A 196 -23.06 -17.48 -12.78
CA PRO A 196 -22.24 -18.56 -12.23
C PRO A 196 -20.76 -18.13 -12.04
N ASP A 197 -20.20 -17.37 -12.97
CA ASP A 197 -18.80 -16.91 -12.89
C ASP A 197 -18.60 -15.90 -11.76
N GLU A 198 -19.55 -14.96 -11.59
CA GLU A 198 -19.54 -14.02 -10.46
C GLU A 198 -19.70 -14.74 -9.12
N GLN A 199 -20.58 -15.75 -9.06
CA GLN A 199 -20.74 -16.57 -7.85
C GLN A 199 -19.46 -17.35 -7.52
N ASP A 200 -18.78 -17.90 -8.53
CA ASP A 200 -17.53 -18.61 -8.36
C ASP A 200 -16.40 -17.65 -7.94
N HIS A 201 -16.34 -16.47 -8.53
CA HIS A 201 -15.44 -15.40 -8.13
C HIS A 201 -15.65 -15.02 -6.65
N ASP A 202 -16.89 -14.74 -6.24
CA ASP A 202 -17.20 -14.39 -4.85
C ASP A 202 -16.92 -15.54 -3.86
N LYS A 203 -17.12 -16.80 -4.29
CA LYS A 203 -16.69 -17.94 -3.50
C LYS A 203 -15.19 -18.01 -3.31
N ARG A 204 -14.41 -17.71 -4.37
CA ARG A 204 -12.95 -17.69 -4.30
C ARG A 204 -12.44 -16.54 -3.42
N LEU A 205 -13.07 -15.37 -3.47
CA LEU A 205 -12.80 -14.27 -2.52
C LEU A 205 -13.02 -14.69 -1.08
N ASN A 206 -14.15 -15.36 -0.82
CA ASN A 206 -14.51 -15.79 0.51
C ASN A 206 -13.89 -17.16 0.89
N SER A 207 -13.31 -17.90 -0.07
CA SER A 207 -12.49 -19.08 0.22
C SER A 207 -11.17 -18.59 0.80
N MET A 208 -11.27 -18.21 2.05
CA MET A 208 -10.12 -17.93 2.87
C MET A 208 -9.15 -19.10 2.82
N VAL A 209 -7.91 -18.81 3.00
CA VAL A 209 -6.93 -19.76 3.50
C VAL A 209 -7.64 -20.63 4.52
N PRO A 210 -7.60 -21.97 4.41
CA PRO A 210 -8.26 -22.84 5.37
C PRO A 210 -7.64 -22.59 6.74
N LEU A 211 -8.35 -21.83 7.57
CA LEU A 211 -7.94 -21.49 8.92
C LEU A 211 -8.61 -22.45 9.91
N THR A 212 -7.85 -22.97 10.84
CA THR A 212 -8.37 -23.60 12.05
C THR A 212 -9.14 -22.59 12.90
N THR A 213 -9.93 -23.06 13.88
CA THR A 213 -10.64 -22.18 14.81
C THR A 213 -9.66 -21.24 15.54
N ASP A 214 -8.56 -21.79 16.05
CA ASP A 214 -7.54 -21.02 16.77
C ASP A 214 -6.84 -19.97 15.88
N GLU A 215 -6.62 -20.29 14.60
CA GLU A 215 -6.07 -19.33 13.65
C GLU A 215 -7.03 -18.19 13.34
N ARG A 216 -8.33 -18.45 13.27
CA ARG A 216 -9.34 -17.40 13.09
C ARG A 216 -9.40 -16.45 14.28
N GLU A 217 -9.31 -16.97 15.51
CA GLU A 217 -9.26 -16.15 16.72
C GLU A 217 -7.98 -15.29 16.75
N ARG A 218 -6.83 -15.89 16.45
CA ARG A 218 -5.54 -15.18 16.40
C ARG A 218 -5.50 -14.13 15.28
N LEU A 219 -6.11 -14.38 14.14
CA LEU A 219 -6.19 -13.41 13.05
C LEU A 219 -6.86 -12.10 13.52
N ILE A 220 -7.89 -12.22 14.36
CA ILE A 220 -8.59 -11.05 14.90
C ILE A 220 -7.70 -10.28 15.88
N THR A 221 -6.93 -10.97 16.72
CA THR A 221 -6.22 -10.37 17.86
C THR A 221 -4.79 -9.94 17.51
N ASP A 222 -4.05 -10.75 16.77
CA ASP A 222 -2.61 -10.60 16.55
C ASP A 222 -2.12 -11.04 15.15
N GLY A 223 -3.02 -11.46 14.29
CA GLY A 223 -2.72 -11.90 12.92
C GLY A 223 -2.83 -10.80 11.87
N THR A 224 -2.95 -9.52 12.26
CA THR A 224 -2.98 -8.38 11.34
C THR A 224 -1.73 -7.53 11.53
N ILE A 225 -1.07 -7.18 10.43
CA ILE A 225 0.13 -6.38 10.41
C ILE A 225 -0.13 -5.07 9.65
N ALA A 226 0.17 -3.97 10.31
CA ALA A 226 0.29 -2.66 9.66
C ALA A 226 1.76 -2.39 9.30
N TYR A 227 2.00 -1.47 8.39
CA TYR A 227 3.33 -1.15 7.89
C TYR A 227 3.61 0.35 7.96
N TYR A 228 4.72 0.70 8.59
CA TYR A 228 5.22 2.07 8.65
C TYR A 228 6.40 2.23 7.70
N LEU A 229 6.31 3.18 6.77
CA LEU A 229 7.34 3.47 5.80
C LEU A 229 8.05 4.78 6.19
N ALA A 230 9.35 4.68 6.45
CA ALA A 230 10.22 5.82 6.76
C ALA A 230 11.17 6.08 5.60
N PHE A 231 11.06 7.25 4.98
CA PHE A 231 11.93 7.67 3.88
C PHE A 231 13.13 8.45 4.41
N ASP A 232 14.29 8.32 3.77
CA ASP A 232 15.55 8.95 4.20
C ASP A 232 15.47 10.49 4.24
N ASN A 233 14.57 11.09 3.45
CA ASN A 233 14.32 12.52 3.43
C ASN A 233 13.29 13.00 4.48
N GLY A 234 12.86 12.11 5.38
CA GLY A 234 11.92 12.41 6.46
C GLY A 234 10.45 12.32 6.07
N PHE A 235 10.09 11.94 4.83
CA PHE A 235 8.72 11.59 4.48
C PHE A 235 8.30 10.31 5.21
N LYS A 236 7.05 10.20 5.61
CA LYS A 236 6.52 9.08 6.39
C LYS A 236 5.19 8.62 5.83
N ALA A 237 5.02 7.31 5.68
CA ALA A 237 3.72 6.74 5.32
C ALA A 237 3.32 5.64 6.31
N PHE A 238 2.04 5.39 6.43
CA PHE A 238 1.49 4.32 7.24
C PHE A 238 0.40 3.59 6.45
N TYR A 239 0.43 2.28 6.51
CA TYR A 239 -0.53 1.41 5.84
C TYR A 239 -1.15 0.44 6.82
N THR A 240 -2.47 0.31 6.76
CA THR A 240 -3.21 -0.81 7.36
C THR A 240 -4.36 -1.21 6.44
N ASP A 241 -4.60 -2.50 6.32
CA ASP A 241 -5.59 -3.11 5.45
C ASP A 241 -6.91 -3.40 6.17
N SER A 242 -6.94 -3.30 7.49
CA SER A 242 -8.11 -3.70 8.29
C SER A 242 -8.57 -2.61 9.25
N ALA A 243 -9.90 -2.54 9.43
CA ALA A 243 -10.60 -1.52 10.21
C ALA A 243 -10.80 -1.94 11.68
N GLY A 244 -9.74 -2.38 12.34
CA GLY A 244 -9.75 -2.67 13.78
C GLY A 244 -9.52 -1.43 14.65
N PRO A 245 -9.61 -1.56 15.98
CA PRO A 245 -9.18 -0.49 16.89
C PRO A 245 -7.66 -0.32 16.85
N THR A 246 -7.18 0.91 17.07
CA THR A 246 -5.74 1.17 17.09
C THR A 246 -5.05 0.44 18.25
N THR A 247 -3.91 -0.20 17.95
CA THR A 247 -3.16 -1.04 18.89
C THR A 247 -2.22 -0.24 19.79
N ALA A 248 -1.72 -0.89 20.84
CA ALA A 248 -0.65 -0.33 21.67
C ALA A 248 0.65 -0.15 20.89
N ALA A 249 0.95 -1.06 19.94
CA ALA A 249 2.13 -0.99 19.08
C ALA A 249 2.06 0.22 18.13
N GLU A 250 0.92 0.47 17.49
CA GLU A 250 0.68 1.64 16.65
C GLU A 250 0.79 2.95 17.45
N LYS A 251 0.22 2.99 18.67
CA LYS A 251 0.34 4.15 19.57
C LYS A 251 1.79 4.40 19.98
N ALA A 252 2.56 3.36 20.30
CA ALA A 252 3.98 3.47 20.63
C ALA A 252 4.82 3.93 19.43
N LEU A 253 4.52 3.43 18.23
CA LEU A 253 5.13 3.91 17.00
C LEU A 253 4.92 5.42 16.83
N MET A 254 3.68 5.91 17.01
CA MET A 254 3.37 7.32 16.81
C MET A 254 3.95 8.25 17.86
N GLN A 255 4.23 7.76 19.06
CA GLN A 255 5.01 8.52 20.06
C GLN A 255 6.42 8.85 19.55
N LYS A 256 7.04 7.98 18.75
CA LYS A 256 8.35 8.20 18.12
C LYS A 256 8.24 9.01 16.83
N ALA A 257 7.29 8.64 15.97
CA ALA A 257 7.17 9.19 14.62
C ALA A 257 6.49 10.57 14.59
N GLY A 258 5.62 10.87 15.52
CA GLY A 258 4.86 12.12 15.66
C GLY A 258 3.66 12.19 14.73
N ARG A 259 3.87 12.19 13.43
CA ARG A 259 2.81 12.20 12.40
C ARG A 259 3.31 11.52 11.12
N VAL A 260 2.40 11.16 10.24
CA VAL A 260 2.74 10.70 8.89
C VAL A 260 2.32 11.73 7.83
N ASP A 261 2.95 11.68 6.66
CA ASP A 261 2.58 12.50 5.51
C ASP A 261 1.46 11.82 4.70
N LEU A 262 1.53 10.49 4.55
CA LEU A 262 0.59 9.67 3.81
C LEU A 262 0.03 8.56 4.70
N GLY A 263 -1.29 8.42 4.76
CA GLY A 263 -1.98 7.34 5.45
C GLY A 263 -2.83 6.53 4.48
N PHE A 264 -2.58 5.23 4.39
CA PHE A 264 -3.47 4.24 3.79
C PHE A 264 -4.34 3.70 4.93
N ILE A 265 -5.57 4.17 5.00
CA ILE A 265 -6.41 3.98 6.18
C ILE A 265 -7.71 3.29 5.80
N PRO A 266 -8.13 2.24 6.53
CA PRO A 266 -9.32 1.46 6.17
C PRO A 266 -10.57 2.31 6.27
N TYR A 267 -11.44 2.17 5.27
CA TYR A 267 -12.75 2.78 5.20
C TYR A 267 -13.79 1.72 4.86
N TYR A 268 -14.11 0.90 5.85
CA TYR A 268 -15.01 -0.25 5.73
C TYR A 268 -15.77 -0.46 7.05
N GLY A 269 -16.95 -1.07 6.99
CA GLY A 269 -17.74 -1.41 8.18
C GLY A 269 -19.02 -0.59 8.35
N GLY A 270 -19.62 -0.15 7.25
CA GLY A 270 -20.94 0.50 7.23
C GLY A 270 -21.01 1.74 8.13
N GLU A 271 -21.93 1.77 9.07
CA GLU A 271 -22.10 2.89 10.02
C GLU A 271 -20.86 3.13 10.89
N MET A 272 -20.02 2.11 11.12
CA MET A 272 -18.80 2.20 11.90
C MET A 272 -17.59 2.66 11.09
N ALA A 273 -17.68 2.71 9.76
CA ALA A 273 -16.55 3.05 8.89
C ALA A 273 -15.90 4.38 9.26
N ILE A 274 -16.69 5.47 9.35
CA ILE A 274 -16.16 6.79 9.70
C ILE A 274 -15.57 6.84 11.11
N PRO A 275 -16.27 6.40 12.19
CA PRO A 275 -15.69 6.37 13.53
C PRO A 275 -14.34 5.67 13.61
N ILE A 276 -14.20 4.49 12.99
CA ILE A 276 -12.96 3.69 13.00
C ILE A 276 -11.88 4.39 12.19
N THR A 277 -12.18 4.80 10.96
CA THR A 277 -11.21 5.55 10.13
C THR A 277 -10.70 6.80 10.84
N MET A 278 -11.59 7.52 11.52
CA MET A 278 -11.23 8.74 12.25
C MET A 278 -10.37 8.46 13.50
N GLU A 279 -10.42 7.27 14.09
CA GLU A 279 -9.47 6.88 15.15
C GLU A 279 -8.03 6.87 14.61
N TYR A 280 -7.81 6.25 13.42
CA TYR A 280 -6.52 6.27 12.74
C TYR A 280 -6.11 7.68 12.31
N VAL A 281 -7.03 8.47 11.77
CA VAL A 281 -6.76 9.86 11.36
C VAL A 281 -6.28 10.70 12.53
N ARG A 282 -6.90 10.56 13.72
CA ARG A 282 -6.49 11.26 14.94
C ARG A 282 -5.13 10.81 15.44
N LEU A 283 -4.85 9.50 15.37
CA LEU A 283 -3.58 8.94 15.82
C LEU A 283 -2.43 9.34 14.89
N PHE A 284 -2.59 9.11 13.59
CA PHE A 284 -1.52 9.26 12.60
C PHE A 284 -1.40 10.67 12.01
N LYS A 285 -2.45 11.48 12.07
CA LYS A 285 -2.52 12.86 11.59
C LYS A 285 -1.95 13.05 10.19
N PRO A 286 -2.39 12.25 9.20
CA PRO A 286 -1.84 12.28 7.86
C PRO A 286 -2.14 13.60 7.14
N SER A 287 -1.22 14.02 6.25
CA SER A 287 -1.48 15.14 5.33
C SER A 287 -2.30 14.70 4.12
N VAL A 288 -2.13 13.44 3.71
CA VAL A 288 -2.88 12.80 2.63
C VAL A 288 -3.43 11.47 3.15
N VAL A 289 -4.71 11.22 2.91
CA VAL A 289 -5.39 9.95 3.22
C VAL A 289 -5.78 9.29 1.91
N LEU A 290 -5.34 8.05 1.72
CA LEU A 290 -5.81 7.13 0.69
C LEU A 290 -6.62 6.04 1.38
N PRO A 291 -7.93 5.93 1.15
CA PRO A 291 -8.74 4.92 1.82
C PRO A 291 -8.41 3.52 1.29
N THR A 292 -8.34 2.54 2.18
CA THR A 292 -8.34 1.12 1.85
C THR A 292 -9.74 0.54 2.07
N HIS A 293 -10.09 -0.55 1.43
CA HIS A 293 -11.38 -1.23 1.57
C HIS A 293 -12.63 -0.37 1.25
N HIS A 294 -12.46 0.68 0.44
CA HIS A 294 -13.55 1.59 0.11
C HIS A 294 -14.33 1.18 -1.14
N ASP A 295 -13.78 0.29 -1.93
CA ASP A 295 -14.40 -0.24 -3.13
C ASP A 295 -15.21 -1.53 -2.84
N GLY A 296 -16.11 -1.84 -3.74
CA GLY A 296 -16.88 -3.07 -3.68
C GLY A 296 -16.01 -4.27 -4.00
N HIS A 297 -15.56 -5.00 -2.99
CA HIS A 297 -14.72 -6.19 -3.13
C HIS A 297 -15.46 -7.47 -3.55
N ARG A 298 -16.73 -7.36 -3.87
CA ARG A 298 -17.56 -8.46 -4.39
C ARG A 298 -18.18 -8.06 -5.72
N SER A 299 -18.55 -9.06 -6.50
CA SER A 299 -19.25 -8.85 -7.76
C SER A 299 -20.47 -7.96 -7.58
N ARG A 300 -20.55 -6.91 -8.39
CA ARG A 300 -21.63 -5.91 -8.40
C ARG A 300 -21.86 -5.15 -7.07
N MET A 301 -20.93 -5.21 -6.13
CA MET A 301 -20.98 -4.36 -4.95
C MET A 301 -20.57 -2.94 -5.33
N LEU A 302 -21.27 -1.95 -4.79
CA LEU A 302 -20.93 -0.54 -4.99
C LEU A 302 -19.80 -0.11 -4.06
N ASP A 303 -18.98 0.81 -4.56
CA ASP A 303 -17.99 1.49 -3.76
C ASP A 303 -18.64 2.31 -2.66
N MET A 304 -17.97 2.41 -1.52
CA MET A 304 -18.42 3.26 -0.44
C MET A 304 -18.27 4.74 -0.81
N PRO A 305 -19.27 5.58 -0.58
CA PRO A 305 -19.19 7.00 -0.89
C PRO A 305 -18.15 7.67 0.04
N THR A 306 -17.08 8.19 -0.52
CA THR A 306 -15.98 8.83 0.23
C THR A 306 -16.24 10.29 0.62
N GLY A 307 -17.32 10.89 0.11
CA GLY A 307 -17.73 12.26 0.48
C GLY A 307 -17.88 12.49 1.99
N PRO A 308 -18.64 11.63 2.71
CA PRO A 308 -18.77 11.73 4.17
C PRO A 308 -17.44 11.61 4.92
N LEU A 309 -16.56 10.71 4.50
CA LEU A 309 -15.21 10.58 5.04
C LEU A 309 -14.39 11.86 4.85
N ASN A 310 -14.43 12.45 3.66
CA ASN A 310 -13.73 13.70 3.35
C ASN A 310 -14.20 14.85 4.25
N LEU A 311 -15.51 14.94 4.52
CA LEU A 311 -16.06 15.93 5.43
C LEU A 311 -15.57 15.72 6.86
N ALA A 312 -15.58 14.48 7.36
CA ALA A 312 -15.11 14.16 8.70
C ALA A 312 -13.61 14.49 8.88
N ILE A 313 -12.77 14.13 7.90
CA ILE A 313 -11.33 14.43 7.93
C ILE A 313 -11.10 15.94 7.93
N ARG A 314 -11.77 16.70 7.08
CA ARG A 314 -11.62 18.17 7.02
C ARG A 314 -12.09 18.88 8.28
N ALA A 315 -13.07 18.33 8.98
CA ALA A 315 -13.55 18.90 10.23
C ALA A 315 -12.47 18.84 11.33
N GLU A 316 -11.63 17.80 11.35
CA GLU A 316 -10.59 17.63 12.37
C GLU A 316 -9.18 18.03 11.88
N LEU A 317 -8.89 17.83 10.60
CA LEU A 317 -7.62 18.16 9.95
C LEU A 317 -7.88 18.99 8.68
N PRO A 318 -8.16 20.29 8.78
CA PRO A 318 -8.58 21.12 7.63
C PRO A 318 -7.58 21.14 6.46
N ALA A 319 -6.29 20.95 6.73
CA ALA A 319 -5.24 20.91 5.71
C ALA A 319 -5.04 19.53 5.06
N ALA A 320 -5.64 18.46 5.63
CA ALA A 320 -5.51 17.12 5.10
C ALA A 320 -6.36 16.93 3.83
N LYS A 321 -5.83 16.14 2.90
CA LYS A 321 -6.51 15.76 1.64
C LYS A 321 -6.86 14.27 1.71
N ALA A 322 -8.15 13.93 1.60
CA ALA A 322 -8.57 12.56 1.38
C ALA A 322 -8.85 12.35 -0.11
N ILE A 323 -8.23 11.36 -0.69
CA ILE A 323 -8.29 11.03 -2.12
C ILE A 323 -8.63 9.55 -2.24
N ALA A 324 -9.76 9.24 -2.86
CA ALA A 324 -10.08 7.88 -3.29
C ALA A 324 -9.66 7.75 -4.76
N PRO A 325 -8.49 7.20 -5.06
CA PRO A 325 -8.04 7.07 -6.43
C PRO A 325 -8.89 6.03 -7.15
N LEU A 326 -9.16 6.28 -8.42
CA LEU A 326 -9.72 5.25 -9.29
C LEU A 326 -8.68 4.14 -9.51
N LEU A 327 -9.15 2.97 -9.88
CA LEU A 327 -8.32 1.81 -10.13
C LEU A 327 -7.16 2.16 -11.08
N ARG A 328 -5.93 1.89 -10.67
CA ARG A 328 -4.67 2.13 -11.38
C ARG A 328 -4.27 3.60 -11.57
N THR A 329 -5.15 4.54 -11.25
CA THR A 329 -4.80 5.97 -11.33
C THR A 329 -3.61 6.29 -10.44
N PRO A 330 -2.51 6.88 -10.98
CA PRO A 330 -1.36 7.21 -10.16
C PRO A 330 -1.65 8.42 -9.27
N VAL A 331 -1.30 8.29 -8.00
CA VAL A 331 -1.17 9.38 -7.04
C VAL A 331 0.33 9.61 -6.85
N CYS A 332 0.84 10.73 -7.32
CA CYS A 332 2.25 11.06 -7.28
C CYS A 332 2.52 12.10 -6.20
N ILE A 333 3.53 11.84 -5.39
CA ILE A 333 3.91 12.72 -4.28
C ILE A 333 5.41 12.98 -4.37
N ASN A 334 5.79 14.25 -4.45
CA ASN A 334 7.19 14.60 -4.20
C ASN A 334 7.45 14.52 -2.70
N THR A 335 8.26 13.58 -2.27
CA THR A 335 8.49 13.28 -0.85
C THR A 335 9.27 14.36 -0.11
N VAL A 336 9.95 15.28 -0.83
CA VAL A 336 10.67 16.44 -0.28
C VAL A 336 9.76 17.66 -0.19
N THR A 337 9.16 18.07 -1.31
CA THR A 337 8.32 19.29 -1.37
C THR A 337 6.90 19.08 -0.86
N LYS A 338 6.46 17.82 -0.73
CA LYS A 338 5.08 17.41 -0.39
C LYS A 338 4.04 17.79 -1.45
N GLU A 339 4.50 18.17 -2.63
CA GLU A 339 3.63 18.40 -3.78
C GLU A 339 2.92 17.12 -4.18
N LEU A 340 1.66 17.24 -4.55
CA LEU A 340 0.77 16.13 -4.88
C LEU A 340 0.17 16.34 -6.27
N TYR A 341 0.17 15.28 -7.07
CA TYR A 341 -0.49 15.20 -8.37
C TYR A 341 -1.29 13.90 -8.46
N VAL A 342 -2.49 13.98 -8.96
CA VAL A 342 -3.33 12.81 -9.27
C VAL A 342 -3.44 12.73 -10.79
N GLY A 343 -3.03 11.62 -11.36
CA GLY A 343 -3.11 11.38 -12.80
C GLY A 343 -4.55 11.32 -13.30
N ASN A 344 -4.73 11.42 -14.60
CA ASN A 344 -6.03 11.37 -15.28
C ASN A 344 -6.44 9.93 -15.61
#